data_3aefbed6b08f41b5468697fbcf9b12f2
#
_entry.id   3aefbed6b08f41b5468697fbcf9b12f2
#
_cell.length_a   1.000
_cell.length_b   1.000
_cell.length_c   1.000
_cell.angle_alpha   90.00
_cell.angle_beta   90.00
_cell.angle_gamma   90.00
#
_symmetry.space_group_name_H-M   'P 1'
#
loop_
_entity.id
_entity.type
_entity.pdbx_description
1 polymer ?
#
loop_
_entity_poly.entity_id
_entity_poly.type
_entity_poly.pdbx_seq_one_letter_code
_entity_poly.pdbx_strand_id
1 'polypeptide(L)'
;MRKALAALALVAVIGTGCASSAAKAAGSNTVLRLGVFPNLTHAPALVGISKGIIQKDLGANTKLKIFTFTSGSEASNAMLAGSIDATYIGPGPTTSLFSKSGKIAVVSGVTQGVASLVVRTGAGIISPADLAGKKVADPGVGNTQDVALKTWLHSNGLKTTDEGGNVTIVPLTKNSDSIQYFSGKQVDAAWLPEPYPSLLIAQGLGTKFLDERTLWPSGHFATTGLVVSTGYLTAHPDVVKNLVKGNVDSIRYIRSNPTQAEQIANTEIVTLGGKSLDAAPLAQAWAEMTFSWDPAAASLQQDAKNAASLGLIDSVPSNLLSVYKLDDLNAILKDLGLPAVPVPA
;
A
#
# COMPACT_ATOMS: atom_id res chain seq x y z
N MET A 1 53.54 -71.04 -17.17
CA MET A 1 53.10 -71.99 -18.26
C MET A 1 51.63 -71.61 -18.63
N ARG A 2 51.41 -71.53 -19.90
CA ARG A 2 50.15 -71.50 -20.64
C ARG A 2 49.42 -70.17 -20.72
N LYS A 3 49.53 -69.61 -21.92
CA LYS A 3 48.85 -68.56 -22.60
C LYS A 3 47.41 -68.99 -22.91
N ALA A 4 46.46 -68.05 -22.87
CA ALA A 4 45.25 -68.13 -23.67
C ALA A 4 44.83 -66.70 -24.12
N LEU A 5 44.81 -66.54 -25.44
CA LEU A 5 44.22 -65.43 -26.17
C LEU A 5 42.69 -65.53 -26.06
N ALA A 6 42.03 -64.40 -25.99
CA ALA A 6 40.62 -64.33 -26.34
C ALA A 6 40.32 -63.02 -27.10
N ALA A 7 39.58 -63.21 -28.14
CA ALA A 7 39.35 -62.32 -29.26
C ALA A 7 38.51 -61.08 -28.95
N LEU A 8 38.83 -60.05 -29.74
CA LEU A 8 38.06 -58.74 -29.84
C LEU A 8 36.79 -58.97 -30.67
N ALA A 9 35.62 -58.74 -30.11
CA ALA A 9 34.39 -58.61 -30.89
C ALA A 9 33.93 -57.17 -30.87
N LEU A 10 33.98 -56.50 -32.02
CA LEU A 10 33.54 -55.17 -32.28
C LEU A 10 32.01 -55.16 -32.50
N VAL A 11 31.23 -54.63 -31.60
CA VAL A 11 29.78 -54.43 -31.79
C VAL A 11 29.54 -52.96 -32.11
N ALA A 12 29.14 -52.67 -33.33
CA ALA A 12 28.64 -51.34 -33.74
C ALA A 12 27.22 -51.15 -33.20
N VAL A 13 27.05 -50.19 -32.30
CA VAL A 13 25.74 -49.76 -31.83
C VAL A 13 25.31 -48.55 -32.64
N ILE A 14 24.28 -48.72 -33.45
CA ILE A 14 23.58 -47.67 -34.21
C ILE A 14 22.81 -46.83 -33.19
N GLY A 15 23.23 -45.58 -33.04
CA GLY A 15 22.54 -44.58 -32.19
C GLY A 15 21.24 -44.13 -32.80
N THR A 16 20.12 -44.62 -32.29
CA THR A 16 18.81 -44.01 -32.47
C THR A 16 18.72 -42.74 -31.59
N GLY A 17 18.72 -41.59 -32.21
CA GLY A 17 18.50 -40.28 -31.57
C GLY A 17 17.12 -40.26 -30.91
N CYS A 18 17.04 -40.36 -29.61
CA CYS A 18 15.88 -39.93 -28.84
C CYS A 18 15.90 -38.40 -28.72
N ALA A 19 15.07 -37.76 -29.50
CA ALA A 19 14.67 -36.38 -29.24
C ALA A 19 14.00 -36.39 -27.85
N SER A 20 14.74 -35.99 -26.82
CA SER A 20 14.16 -35.68 -25.52
C SER A 20 13.31 -34.40 -25.67
N SER A 21 12.00 -34.57 -25.90
CA SER A 21 11.04 -33.56 -25.59
C SER A 21 11.25 -33.16 -24.11
N ALA A 22 11.78 -31.97 -23.89
CA ALA A 22 11.84 -31.39 -22.55
C ALA A 22 10.42 -31.41 -21.98
N ALA A 23 10.14 -32.37 -21.14
CA ALA A 23 8.96 -32.39 -20.33
C ALA A 23 9.00 -31.10 -19.49
N LYS A 24 8.07 -30.17 -19.77
CA LYS A 24 7.81 -28.97 -18.99
C LYS A 24 7.64 -29.46 -17.55
N ALA A 25 8.61 -29.17 -16.70
CA ALA A 25 8.58 -29.61 -15.30
C ALA A 25 7.22 -29.23 -14.71
N ALA A 26 6.54 -30.22 -14.14
CA ALA A 26 5.28 -30.06 -13.43
C ALA A 26 5.52 -28.99 -12.34
N GLY A 27 4.71 -27.90 -12.39
CA GLY A 27 4.98 -26.64 -11.76
C GLY A 27 5.28 -26.75 -10.26
N SER A 28 6.43 -26.23 -9.88
CA SER A 28 6.63 -25.79 -8.50
C SER A 28 5.62 -24.68 -8.22
N ASN A 29 4.70 -24.91 -7.28
CA ASN A 29 3.72 -23.89 -6.87
C ASN A 29 4.46 -22.63 -6.41
N THR A 30 4.41 -21.58 -7.20
CA THR A 30 4.94 -20.26 -6.80
C THR A 30 4.13 -19.75 -5.63
N VAL A 31 4.77 -19.10 -4.68
CA VAL A 31 4.10 -18.43 -3.56
C VAL A 31 4.26 -16.93 -3.72
N LEU A 32 3.15 -16.20 -3.65
CA LEU A 32 3.14 -14.75 -3.52
C LEU A 32 2.76 -14.39 -2.08
N ARG A 33 3.68 -13.74 -1.36
CA ARG A 33 3.48 -13.25 0.00
C ARG A 33 3.07 -11.79 -0.08
N LEU A 34 1.79 -11.51 0.18
CA LEU A 34 1.17 -10.19 0.00
C LEU A 34 0.83 -9.55 1.33
N GLY A 35 1.39 -8.36 1.58
CA GLY A 35 1.09 -7.52 2.74
C GLY A 35 -0.17 -6.67 2.51
N VAL A 36 -1.07 -6.63 3.50
CA VAL A 36 -2.27 -5.81 3.48
C VAL A 36 -2.55 -5.25 4.88
N PHE A 37 -3.35 -4.19 4.99
CA PHE A 37 -3.84 -3.69 6.27
C PHE A 37 -5.36 -3.89 6.36
N PRO A 38 -5.88 -4.28 7.53
CA PRO A 38 -7.32 -4.40 7.75
C PRO A 38 -7.95 -3.01 7.95
N ASN A 39 -7.95 -2.19 6.90
CA ASN A 39 -8.58 -0.89 6.88
C ASN A 39 -9.13 -0.54 5.47
N LEU A 40 -10.04 0.45 5.37
CA LEU A 40 -10.75 0.75 4.12
C LEU A 40 -9.86 1.30 3.01
N THR A 41 -8.71 1.92 3.30
CA THR A 41 -7.78 2.38 2.26
C THR A 41 -7.18 1.21 1.45
N HIS A 42 -7.31 -0.01 1.95
CA HIS A 42 -6.93 -1.25 1.29
C HIS A 42 -8.13 -2.01 0.67
N ALA A 43 -9.30 -1.37 0.54
CA ALA A 43 -10.51 -2.03 0.06
C ALA A 43 -10.35 -2.80 -1.26
N PRO A 44 -9.60 -2.35 -2.29
CA PRO A 44 -9.36 -3.17 -3.47
C PRO A 44 -8.68 -4.50 -3.16
N ALA A 45 -7.70 -4.53 -2.25
CA ALA A 45 -7.09 -5.78 -1.79
C ALA A 45 -8.08 -6.64 -1.02
N LEU A 46 -8.80 -6.05 -0.06
CA LEU A 46 -9.76 -6.76 0.81
C LEU A 46 -10.88 -7.41 -0.01
N VAL A 47 -11.49 -6.65 -0.92
CA VAL A 47 -12.50 -7.16 -1.84
C VAL A 47 -11.93 -8.22 -2.77
N GLY A 48 -10.74 -7.98 -3.32
CA GLY A 48 -10.07 -8.92 -4.23
C GLY A 48 -9.70 -10.24 -3.56
N ILE A 49 -9.30 -10.22 -2.30
CA ILE A 49 -9.01 -11.41 -1.48
C ILE A 49 -10.32 -12.14 -1.16
N SER A 50 -11.28 -11.45 -0.54
CA SER A 50 -12.54 -12.03 -0.08
C SER A 50 -13.36 -12.64 -1.22
N LYS A 51 -13.38 -11.99 -2.38
CA LYS A 51 -14.06 -12.50 -3.59
C LYS A 51 -13.25 -13.52 -4.39
N GLY A 52 -12.00 -13.78 -4.00
CA GLY A 52 -11.11 -14.64 -4.75
C GLY A 52 -10.66 -14.08 -6.10
N ILE A 53 -10.87 -12.78 -6.37
CA ILE A 53 -10.49 -12.16 -7.65
C ILE A 53 -8.97 -12.23 -7.85
N ILE A 54 -8.19 -11.82 -6.85
CA ILE A 54 -6.73 -11.84 -6.93
C ILE A 54 -6.23 -13.28 -7.13
N GLN A 55 -6.73 -14.26 -6.34
CA GLN A 55 -6.29 -15.66 -6.49
C GLN A 55 -6.69 -16.25 -7.85
N LYS A 56 -7.87 -15.89 -8.38
CA LYS A 56 -8.31 -16.32 -9.71
C LYS A 56 -7.36 -15.81 -10.80
N ASP A 57 -6.99 -14.54 -10.74
CA ASP A 57 -6.09 -13.94 -11.74
C ASP A 57 -4.66 -14.47 -11.62
N LEU A 58 -4.18 -14.75 -10.41
CA LEU A 58 -2.89 -15.42 -10.16
C LEU A 58 -2.85 -16.84 -10.75
N GLY A 59 -4.01 -17.49 -10.90
CA GLY A 59 -4.10 -18.85 -11.41
C GLY A 59 -3.77 -19.94 -10.38
N ALA A 60 -3.96 -21.19 -10.79
CA ALA A 60 -3.82 -22.36 -9.91
C ALA A 60 -2.35 -22.65 -9.49
N ASN A 61 -1.37 -22.21 -10.29
CA ASN A 61 0.04 -22.47 -10.05
C ASN A 61 0.69 -21.45 -9.09
N THR A 62 -0.06 -20.43 -8.63
CA THR A 62 0.44 -19.44 -7.67
C THR A 62 -0.43 -19.46 -6.42
N LYS A 63 0.18 -19.73 -5.28
CA LYS A 63 -0.49 -19.68 -3.97
C LYS A 63 -0.34 -18.30 -3.36
N LEU A 64 -1.46 -17.62 -3.13
CA LEU A 64 -1.50 -16.36 -2.39
C LEU A 64 -1.39 -16.62 -0.88
N LYS A 65 -0.45 -15.94 -0.22
CA LYS A 65 -0.35 -15.88 1.25
C LYS A 65 -0.49 -14.45 1.71
N ILE A 66 -1.45 -14.20 2.59
CA ILE A 66 -1.72 -12.88 3.14
C ILE A 66 -0.96 -12.68 4.45
N PHE A 67 -0.36 -11.51 4.59
CA PHE A 67 0.28 -11.01 5.80
C PHE A 67 -0.38 -9.69 6.19
N THR A 68 -0.80 -9.56 7.44
CA THR A 68 -1.45 -8.35 7.93
C THR A 68 -0.47 -7.47 8.70
N PHE A 69 -0.56 -6.17 8.48
CA PHE A 69 0.24 -5.16 9.14
C PHE A 69 -0.64 -4.05 9.69
N THR A 70 -0.11 -3.28 10.63
CA THR A 70 -0.81 -2.16 11.27
C THR A 70 -0.29 -0.81 10.80
N SER A 71 0.89 -0.76 10.18
CA SER A 71 1.51 0.45 9.65
C SER A 71 2.37 0.20 8.41
N GLY A 72 2.59 1.26 7.64
CA GLY A 72 3.45 1.20 6.45
C GLY A 72 4.91 0.94 6.78
N SER A 73 5.39 1.43 7.93
CA SER A 73 6.76 1.19 8.41
C SER A 73 6.99 -0.29 8.73
N GLU A 74 5.99 -0.95 9.35
CA GLU A 74 6.03 -2.40 9.64
C GLU A 74 6.08 -3.23 8.34
N ALA A 75 5.20 -2.94 7.37
CA ALA A 75 5.20 -3.59 6.06
C ALA A 75 6.50 -3.36 5.28
N SER A 76 7.07 -2.14 5.35
CA SER A 76 8.36 -1.81 4.72
C SER A 76 9.50 -2.64 5.31
N ASN A 77 9.54 -2.79 6.63
CA ASN A 77 10.55 -3.63 7.30
C ASN A 77 10.41 -5.11 6.90
N ALA A 78 9.18 -5.61 6.80
CA ALA A 78 8.92 -6.98 6.33
C ALA A 78 9.38 -7.19 4.87
N MET A 79 9.21 -6.18 4.01
CA MET A 79 9.71 -6.22 2.63
C MET A 79 11.23 -6.17 2.55
N LEU A 80 11.88 -5.29 3.33
CA LEU A 80 13.35 -5.22 3.42
C LEU A 80 13.95 -6.55 3.90
N ALA A 81 13.29 -7.20 4.84
CA ALA A 81 13.68 -8.51 5.36
C ALA A 81 13.39 -9.67 4.39
N GLY A 82 12.72 -9.42 3.25
CA GLY A 82 12.30 -10.47 2.32
C GLY A 82 11.21 -11.39 2.87
N SER A 83 10.48 -10.95 3.90
CA SER A 83 9.36 -11.72 4.49
C SER A 83 8.10 -11.67 3.64
N ILE A 84 7.93 -10.61 2.84
CA ILE A 84 6.85 -10.44 1.85
C ILE A 84 7.42 -10.04 0.50
N ASP A 85 6.69 -10.32 -0.57
CA ASP A 85 7.09 -10.09 -1.96
C ASP A 85 6.44 -8.83 -2.54
N ALA A 86 5.22 -8.54 -2.09
CA ALA A 86 4.42 -7.39 -2.47
C ALA A 86 3.64 -6.87 -1.27
N THR A 87 3.24 -5.61 -1.32
CA THR A 87 2.39 -5.00 -0.29
C THR A 87 1.60 -3.82 -0.84
N TYR A 88 0.47 -3.57 -0.22
CA TYR A 88 -0.26 -2.31 -0.34
C TYR A 88 0.27 -1.36 0.73
N ILE A 89 0.82 -0.20 0.34
CA ILE A 89 1.36 0.81 1.29
C ILE A 89 1.22 2.22 0.74
N GLY A 90 1.31 3.21 1.63
CA GLY A 90 1.26 4.63 1.28
C GLY A 90 2.58 5.19 0.74
N PRO A 91 2.56 6.42 0.18
CA PRO A 91 3.74 7.06 -0.43
C PRO A 91 4.89 7.31 0.56
N GLY A 92 4.64 7.74 1.80
CA GLY A 92 5.71 7.97 2.77
C GLY A 92 6.57 6.71 3.01
N PRO A 93 5.98 5.57 3.43
CA PRO A 93 6.69 4.31 3.52
C PRO A 93 7.33 3.85 2.20
N THR A 94 6.67 4.06 1.05
CA THR A 94 7.22 3.73 -0.28
C THR A 94 8.50 4.53 -0.55
N THR A 95 8.47 5.83 -0.31
CA THR A 95 9.63 6.73 -0.47
C THR A 95 10.79 6.31 0.42
N SER A 96 10.52 6.08 1.71
CA SER A 96 11.53 5.64 2.68
C SER A 96 12.15 4.29 2.27
N LEU A 97 11.31 3.34 1.86
CA LEU A 97 11.74 2.01 1.42
C LEU A 97 12.58 2.07 0.14
N PHE A 98 12.18 2.92 -0.83
CA PHE A 98 12.95 3.14 -2.05
C PHE A 98 14.29 3.82 -1.77
N SER A 99 14.30 4.87 -0.93
CA SER A 99 15.52 5.58 -0.52
C SER A 99 16.54 4.63 0.13
N LYS A 100 16.07 3.69 0.98
CA LYS A 100 16.93 2.74 1.69
C LYS A 100 17.44 1.59 0.83
N SER A 101 16.67 1.14 -0.14
CA SER A 101 16.97 -0.11 -0.84
C SER A 101 17.14 0.03 -2.35
N GLY A 102 16.42 0.95 -2.99
CA GLY A 102 16.29 1.02 -4.44
C GLY A 102 15.63 -0.24 -5.07
N LYS A 103 15.17 -1.19 -4.25
CA LYS A 103 14.79 -2.54 -4.70
C LYS A 103 13.30 -2.79 -4.65
N ILE A 104 12.50 -1.78 -4.96
CA ILE A 104 11.04 -1.90 -5.07
C ILE A 104 10.52 -1.28 -6.36
N ALA A 105 9.31 -1.64 -6.74
CA ALA A 105 8.58 -1.06 -7.85
C ALA A 105 7.13 -0.79 -7.44
N VAL A 106 6.60 0.39 -7.79
CA VAL A 106 5.18 0.71 -7.74
C VAL A 106 4.57 0.25 -9.07
N VAL A 107 3.65 -0.70 -9.00
CA VAL A 107 3.08 -1.35 -10.19
C VAL A 107 1.62 -0.96 -10.45
N SER A 108 0.94 -0.34 -9.48
CA SER A 108 -0.42 0.19 -9.61
C SER A 108 -0.76 1.14 -8.47
N GLY A 109 -1.68 2.09 -8.71
CA GLY A 109 -2.41 2.77 -7.67
C GLY A 109 -3.49 1.85 -7.06
N VAL A 110 -4.07 2.31 -5.94
CA VAL A 110 -5.12 1.59 -5.19
C VAL A 110 -6.17 2.56 -4.66
N THR A 111 -5.78 3.52 -3.84
CA THR A 111 -6.68 4.50 -3.21
C THR A 111 -6.02 5.87 -3.16
N GLN A 112 -6.82 6.90 -3.42
CA GLN A 112 -6.39 8.29 -3.42
C GLN A 112 -7.28 9.15 -2.51
N GLY A 113 -6.72 10.23 -1.96
CA GLY A 113 -7.44 11.37 -1.41
C GLY A 113 -8.28 11.13 -0.15
N VAL A 114 -7.84 10.31 0.79
CA VAL A 114 -8.69 9.83 1.89
C VAL A 114 -8.09 10.03 3.29
N ALA A 115 -7.51 11.20 3.54
CA ALA A 115 -7.00 11.56 4.87
C ALA A 115 -7.48 12.93 5.32
N SER A 116 -7.58 13.14 6.63
CA SER A 116 -8.05 14.38 7.24
C SER A 116 -7.39 14.64 8.59
N LEU A 117 -7.24 15.93 8.91
CA LEU A 117 -7.01 16.37 10.28
C LEU A 117 -8.37 16.52 10.97
N VAL A 118 -8.57 15.75 12.03
CA VAL A 118 -9.73 15.82 12.91
C VAL A 118 -9.32 16.49 14.21
N VAL A 119 -10.08 17.44 14.68
CA VAL A 119 -9.90 18.06 15.99
C VAL A 119 -10.91 17.51 16.98
N ARG A 120 -10.47 17.23 18.20
CA ARG A 120 -11.33 16.71 19.26
C ARG A 120 -12.36 17.73 19.68
N THR A 121 -13.61 17.27 19.87
CA THR A 121 -14.70 18.11 20.39
C THR A 121 -14.31 18.73 21.72
N GLY A 122 -14.38 20.06 21.80
CA GLY A 122 -14.02 20.81 23.00
C GLY A 122 -12.52 21.03 23.22
N ALA A 123 -11.64 20.74 22.25
CA ALA A 123 -10.20 21.03 22.35
C ALA A 123 -9.86 22.53 22.16
N GLY A 124 -10.83 23.34 21.71
CA GLY A 124 -10.62 24.79 21.49
C GLY A 124 -9.75 25.12 20.29
N ILE A 125 -9.72 24.23 19.28
CA ILE A 125 -8.95 24.41 18.03
C ILE A 125 -9.92 24.89 16.95
N ILE A 126 -9.76 26.12 16.52
CA ILE A 126 -10.56 26.76 15.45
C ILE A 126 -9.67 27.35 14.33
N SER A 127 -8.37 27.45 14.59
CA SER A 127 -7.37 27.92 13.63
C SER A 127 -6.09 27.04 13.73
N PRO A 128 -5.20 27.04 12.71
CA PRO A 128 -3.92 26.33 12.80
C PRO A 128 -3.08 26.74 14.01
N ALA A 129 -3.09 28.03 14.39
CA ALA A 129 -2.33 28.56 15.51
C ALA A 129 -2.74 27.94 16.86
N ASP A 130 -3.99 27.49 17.00
CA ASP A 130 -4.48 26.89 18.23
C ASP A 130 -3.89 25.48 18.51
N LEU A 131 -3.16 24.91 17.54
CA LEU A 131 -2.40 23.68 17.73
C LEU A 131 -1.13 23.87 18.57
N ALA A 132 -0.70 25.13 18.80
CA ALA A 132 0.40 25.44 19.72
C ALA A 132 0.11 24.87 21.13
N GLY A 133 1.02 24.08 21.66
CA GLY A 133 0.89 23.39 22.96
C GLY A 133 -0.08 22.19 22.96
N LYS A 134 -0.60 21.77 21.81
CA LYS A 134 -1.52 20.64 21.70
C LYS A 134 -0.81 19.33 21.39
N LYS A 135 -1.53 18.24 21.63
CA LYS A 135 -1.12 16.87 21.29
C LYS A 135 -1.87 16.42 20.04
N VAL A 136 -1.13 16.07 18.99
CA VAL A 136 -1.70 15.61 17.72
C VAL A 136 -1.25 14.18 17.44
N ALA A 137 -2.20 13.28 17.22
CA ALA A 137 -1.90 11.91 16.89
C ALA A 137 -1.73 11.71 15.38
N ASP A 138 -0.89 10.75 15.00
CA ASP A 138 -0.72 10.28 13.61
C ASP A 138 -0.36 8.79 13.57
N PRO A 139 -0.27 8.16 12.39
CA PRO A 139 0.10 6.75 12.24
C PRO A 139 1.57 6.41 12.60
N GLY A 140 2.35 7.36 13.10
CA GLY A 140 3.75 7.19 13.49
C GLY A 140 4.75 7.65 12.44
N VAL A 141 5.99 7.84 12.89
CA VAL A 141 7.08 8.48 12.16
C VAL A 141 7.31 7.87 10.78
N GLY A 142 7.40 8.72 9.76
CA GLY A 142 7.67 8.35 8.38
C GLY A 142 6.49 7.70 7.65
N ASN A 143 5.32 7.56 8.29
CA ASN A 143 4.09 7.23 7.57
C ASN A 143 3.56 8.46 6.81
N THR A 144 2.71 8.23 5.83
CA THR A 144 2.22 9.27 4.92
C THR A 144 1.61 10.47 5.66
N GLN A 145 0.79 10.20 6.69
CA GLN A 145 0.13 11.25 7.46
C GLN A 145 1.07 12.00 8.42
N ASP A 146 2.16 11.38 8.86
CA ASP A 146 3.21 12.08 9.64
C ASP A 146 3.92 13.12 8.78
N VAL A 147 4.28 12.75 7.54
CA VAL A 147 4.87 13.68 6.56
C VAL A 147 3.90 14.82 6.26
N ALA A 148 2.64 14.50 5.98
CA ALA A 148 1.61 15.50 5.68
C ALA A 148 1.38 16.46 6.85
N LEU A 149 1.22 15.95 8.08
CA LEU A 149 1.02 16.74 9.29
C LEU A 149 2.19 17.69 9.55
N LYS A 150 3.41 17.19 9.58
CA LYS A 150 4.60 18.02 9.86
C LYS A 150 4.81 19.09 8.79
N THR A 151 4.62 18.72 7.51
CA THR A 151 4.70 19.68 6.40
C THR A 151 3.65 20.79 6.54
N TRP A 152 2.42 20.42 6.89
CA TRP A 152 1.35 21.38 7.09
C TRP A 152 1.58 22.26 8.34
N LEU A 153 2.08 21.71 9.44
CA LEU A 153 2.49 22.50 10.61
C LEU A 153 3.53 23.56 10.23
N HIS A 154 4.57 23.16 9.50
CA HIS A 154 5.62 24.10 9.04
C HIS A 154 5.05 25.21 8.16
N SER A 155 4.14 24.89 7.25
CA SER A 155 3.49 25.91 6.38
C SER A 155 2.62 26.90 7.16
N ASN A 156 2.23 26.55 8.40
CA ASN A 156 1.49 27.42 9.31
C ASN A 156 2.37 28.02 10.43
N GLY A 157 3.70 27.98 10.29
CA GLY A 157 4.64 28.56 11.26
C GLY A 157 4.76 27.78 12.57
N LEU A 158 4.27 26.54 12.60
CA LEU A 158 4.34 25.65 13.76
C LEU A 158 5.44 24.58 13.55
N LYS A 159 5.96 24.06 14.65
CA LYS A 159 6.92 22.95 14.66
C LYS A 159 6.56 21.95 15.76
N THR A 160 6.99 20.74 15.57
CA THR A 160 6.86 19.71 16.60
C THR A 160 7.85 19.89 17.74
N THR A 161 7.59 19.29 18.89
CA THR A 161 8.50 19.36 20.04
C THR A 161 9.88 18.79 19.71
N ASP A 162 9.96 17.77 18.86
CA ASP A 162 11.23 17.17 18.40
C ASP A 162 12.07 18.15 17.54
N GLU A 163 11.41 19.12 16.91
CA GLU A 163 12.01 20.17 16.09
C GLU A 163 12.23 21.47 16.88
N GLY A 164 12.07 21.45 18.20
CA GLY A 164 12.18 22.62 19.07
C GLY A 164 10.97 23.53 19.08
N GLY A 165 9.83 23.06 18.56
CA GLY A 165 8.54 23.76 18.63
C GLY A 165 7.70 23.34 19.84
N ASN A 166 6.39 23.45 19.72
CA ASN A 166 5.46 23.24 20.83
C ASN A 166 4.25 22.33 20.49
N VAL A 167 4.19 21.72 19.30
CA VAL A 167 3.18 20.71 18.97
C VAL A 167 3.73 19.34 19.30
N THR A 168 3.06 18.59 20.18
CA THR A 168 3.51 17.25 20.55
C THR A 168 2.87 16.22 19.63
N ILE A 169 3.69 15.46 18.88
CA ILE A 169 3.18 14.32 18.10
C ILE A 169 3.04 13.10 19.00
N VAL A 170 1.91 12.41 18.87
CA VAL A 170 1.59 11.17 19.58
C VAL A 170 1.45 10.06 18.56
N PRO A 171 2.49 9.25 18.34
CA PRO A 171 2.43 8.17 17.34
C PRO A 171 1.46 7.08 17.80
N LEU A 172 0.54 6.69 16.91
CA LEU A 172 -0.39 5.60 17.17
C LEU A 172 0.25 4.26 16.80
N THR A 173 0.10 3.26 17.67
CA THR A 173 0.48 1.88 17.33
C THR A 173 -0.44 1.31 16.26
N LYS A 174 -1.72 1.64 16.35
CA LYS A 174 -2.76 1.32 15.35
C LYS A 174 -3.64 2.55 15.17
N ASN A 175 -4.04 2.85 13.95
CA ASN A 175 -4.94 3.98 13.70
C ASN A 175 -6.27 3.88 14.48
N SER A 176 -6.73 2.66 14.77
CA SER A 176 -7.92 2.42 15.61
C SER A 176 -7.80 2.93 17.04
N ASP A 177 -6.58 3.12 17.56
CA ASP A 177 -6.35 3.61 18.91
C ASP A 177 -6.77 5.07 19.06
N SER A 178 -6.88 5.81 17.95
CA SER A 178 -7.36 7.19 17.90
C SER A 178 -8.71 7.36 18.61
N ILE A 179 -9.62 6.40 18.47
CA ILE A 179 -10.94 6.44 19.12
C ILE A 179 -10.78 6.50 20.67
N GLN A 180 -9.93 5.64 21.23
CA GLN A 180 -9.66 5.65 22.65
C GLN A 180 -8.92 6.92 23.10
N TYR A 181 -7.99 7.41 22.29
CA TYR A 181 -7.21 8.61 22.63
C TYR A 181 -8.09 9.86 22.63
N PHE A 182 -9.05 9.97 21.70
CA PHE A 182 -10.03 11.07 21.67
C PHE A 182 -11.01 10.98 22.85
N SER A 183 -11.62 9.82 23.09
CA SER A 183 -12.55 9.61 24.20
C SER A 183 -11.89 9.84 25.56
N GLY A 184 -10.64 9.41 25.71
CA GLY A 184 -9.82 9.61 26.93
C GLY A 184 -9.17 10.99 27.03
N LYS A 185 -9.40 11.90 26.07
CA LYS A 185 -8.80 13.25 26.00
C LYS A 185 -7.28 13.24 26.08
N GLN A 186 -6.66 12.19 25.56
CA GLN A 186 -5.20 12.01 25.54
C GLN A 186 -4.53 12.81 24.42
N VAL A 187 -5.30 13.12 23.36
CA VAL A 187 -4.90 13.95 22.24
C VAL A 187 -5.97 15.01 21.93
N ASP A 188 -5.58 16.09 21.29
CA ASP A 188 -6.43 17.21 20.94
C ASP A 188 -6.85 17.19 19.45
N ALA A 189 -6.04 16.54 18.63
CA ALA A 189 -6.30 16.35 17.21
C ALA A 189 -5.64 15.07 16.70
N ALA A 190 -5.97 14.64 15.47
CA ALA A 190 -5.28 13.56 14.79
C ALA A 190 -5.35 13.72 13.27
N TRP A 191 -4.25 13.43 12.58
CA TRP A 191 -4.21 13.32 11.12
C TRP A 191 -4.29 11.86 10.73
N LEU A 192 -5.40 11.45 10.15
CA LEU A 192 -5.73 10.04 9.96
C LEU A 192 -6.27 9.75 8.56
N PRO A 193 -6.01 8.56 8.02
CA PRO A 193 -6.71 8.05 6.86
C PRO A 193 -8.11 7.54 7.24
N GLU A 194 -9.03 7.49 6.28
CA GLU A 194 -10.31 6.79 6.49
C GLU A 194 -10.08 5.31 6.84
N PRO A 195 -10.94 4.72 7.69
CA PRO A 195 -12.25 5.20 8.18
C PRO A 195 -12.21 6.00 9.49
N TYR A 196 -11.05 6.30 10.02
CA TYR A 196 -10.94 6.83 11.39
C TYR A 196 -11.49 8.25 11.55
N PRO A 197 -11.31 9.19 10.60
CA PRO A 197 -12.00 10.48 10.62
C PRO A 197 -13.52 10.33 10.72
N SER A 198 -14.11 9.50 9.85
CA SER A 198 -15.56 9.27 9.85
C SER A 198 -16.05 8.63 11.15
N LEU A 199 -15.27 7.69 11.74
CA LEU A 199 -15.58 7.08 13.03
C LEU A 199 -15.57 8.10 14.18
N LEU A 200 -14.56 8.96 14.24
CA LEU A 200 -14.44 9.99 15.27
C LEU A 200 -15.60 10.99 15.17
N ILE A 201 -16.00 11.37 13.96
CA ILE A 201 -17.11 12.29 13.71
C ILE A 201 -18.44 11.61 14.07
N ALA A 202 -18.70 10.39 13.62
CA ALA A 202 -19.94 9.67 13.90
C ALA A 202 -20.17 9.43 15.40
N GLN A 203 -19.09 9.30 16.18
CA GLN A 203 -19.15 9.15 17.64
C GLN A 203 -19.21 10.50 18.38
N GLY A 204 -19.24 11.65 17.67
CA GLY A 204 -19.24 12.98 18.29
C GLY A 204 -17.94 13.34 19.00
N LEU A 205 -16.88 12.56 18.81
CA LEU A 205 -15.59 12.74 19.45
C LEU A 205 -14.74 13.85 18.81
N GLY A 206 -15.00 14.17 17.55
CA GLY A 206 -14.25 15.19 16.81
C GLY A 206 -15.01 15.76 15.62
N THR A 207 -14.41 16.77 15.00
CA THR A 207 -14.88 17.39 13.75
C THR A 207 -13.75 17.46 12.75
N LYS A 208 -14.06 17.32 11.45
CA LYS A 208 -13.08 17.48 10.37
C LYS A 208 -12.61 18.94 10.34
N PHE A 209 -11.35 19.17 10.64
CA PHE A 209 -10.74 20.49 10.61
C PHE A 209 -10.14 20.80 9.23
N LEU A 210 -9.51 19.79 8.63
CA LEU A 210 -8.89 19.92 7.32
C LEU A 210 -9.07 18.63 6.53
N ASP A 211 -9.55 18.75 5.31
CA ASP A 211 -9.49 17.68 4.31
C ASP A 211 -8.14 17.77 3.58
N GLU A 212 -7.33 16.73 3.63
CA GLU A 212 -6.00 16.74 3.03
C GLU A 212 -6.06 16.99 1.51
N ARG A 213 -7.16 16.64 0.85
CA ARG A 213 -7.38 16.93 -0.59
C ARG A 213 -7.20 18.41 -0.94
N THR A 214 -7.51 19.30 -0.01
CA THR A 214 -7.37 20.76 -0.21
C THR A 214 -5.91 21.23 -0.33
N LEU A 215 -4.95 20.39 0.06
CA LEU A 215 -3.52 20.68 0.00
C LEU A 215 -2.87 20.19 -1.30
N TRP A 216 -3.63 19.45 -2.12
CA TRP A 216 -3.10 18.82 -3.32
C TRP A 216 -3.76 19.34 -4.59
N PRO A 217 -3.03 19.46 -5.72
CA PRO A 217 -3.61 19.85 -7.00
C PRO A 217 -4.79 18.95 -7.38
N SER A 218 -5.93 19.55 -7.66
CA SER A 218 -7.18 18.85 -8.00
C SER A 218 -7.64 17.82 -6.96
N GLY A 219 -7.12 17.86 -5.74
CA GLY A 219 -7.43 16.92 -4.66
C GLY A 219 -6.82 15.53 -4.83
N HIS A 220 -5.93 15.35 -5.80
CA HIS A 220 -5.36 14.04 -6.14
C HIS A 220 -4.03 13.81 -5.44
N PHE A 221 -4.00 12.85 -4.53
CA PHE A 221 -2.78 12.33 -3.91
C PHE A 221 -2.93 10.84 -3.61
N ALA A 222 -1.82 10.12 -3.67
CA ALA A 222 -1.80 8.70 -3.35
C ALA A 222 -2.00 8.49 -1.84
N THR A 223 -2.90 7.61 -1.46
CA THR A 223 -3.01 7.12 -0.08
C THR A 223 -2.49 5.70 0.02
N THR A 224 -2.76 4.87 -1.00
CA THR A 224 -2.25 3.50 -1.08
C THR A 224 -1.86 3.16 -2.51
N GLY A 225 -0.67 2.59 -2.68
CA GLY A 225 -0.18 1.99 -3.91
C GLY A 225 0.13 0.51 -3.74
N LEU A 226 0.17 -0.24 -4.83
CA LEU A 226 0.64 -1.62 -4.89
C LEU A 226 2.13 -1.62 -5.22
N VAL A 227 2.93 -2.11 -4.28
CA VAL A 227 4.39 -2.12 -4.33
C VAL A 227 4.89 -3.56 -4.31
N VAL A 228 5.87 -3.87 -5.17
CA VAL A 228 6.51 -5.20 -5.23
C VAL A 228 8.02 -5.07 -5.10
N SER A 229 8.69 -6.11 -4.57
CA SER A 229 10.15 -6.16 -4.60
C SER A 229 10.63 -6.39 -6.04
N THR A 230 11.69 -5.67 -6.47
CA THR A 230 12.24 -5.86 -7.82
C THR A 230 12.81 -7.25 -8.03
N GLY A 231 13.30 -7.89 -6.97
CA GLY A 231 13.75 -9.30 -7.02
C GLY A 231 12.62 -10.25 -7.38
N TYR A 232 11.44 -10.10 -6.75
CA TYR A 232 10.28 -10.92 -7.07
C TYR A 232 9.72 -10.60 -8.47
N LEU A 233 9.65 -9.31 -8.83
CA LEU A 233 9.22 -8.88 -10.17
C LEU A 233 10.10 -9.50 -11.26
N THR A 234 11.42 -9.52 -11.08
CA THR A 234 12.36 -10.12 -12.05
C THR A 234 12.23 -11.64 -12.12
N ALA A 235 12.06 -12.30 -10.98
CA ALA A 235 11.97 -13.77 -10.92
C ALA A 235 10.60 -14.31 -11.37
N HIS A 236 9.53 -13.52 -11.18
CA HIS A 236 8.15 -13.93 -11.41
C HIS A 236 7.31 -12.85 -12.11
N PRO A 237 7.72 -12.35 -13.30
CA PRO A 237 7.05 -11.25 -13.97
C PRO A 237 5.56 -11.54 -14.27
N ASP A 238 5.23 -12.76 -14.69
CA ASP A 238 3.85 -13.15 -14.97
C ASP A 238 2.97 -13.13 -13.70
N VAL A 239 3.54 -13.51 -12.55
CA VAL A 239 2.81 -13.46 -11.27
C VAL A 239 2.51 -12.02 -10.88
N VAL A 240 3.48 -11.11 -11.06
CA VAL A 240 3.28 -9.68 -10.78
C VAL A 240 2.26 -9.07 -11.74
N LYS A 241 2.34 -9.37 -13.04
CA LYS A 241 1.32 -8.94 -14.02
C LYS A 241 -0.08 -9.41 -13.62
N ASN A 242 -0.21 -10.66 -13.19
CA ASN A 242 -1.48 -11.22 -12.74
C ASN A 242 -1.96 -10.59 -11.41
N LEU A 243 -1.06 -10.23 -10.51
CA LEU A 243 -1.39 -9.46 -9.31
C LEU A 243 -1.92 -8.07 -9.66
N VAL A 244 -1.27 -7.36 -10.60
CA VAL A 244 -1.75 -6.06 -11.11
C VAL A 244 -3.12 -6.20 -11.74
N LYS A 245 -3.35 -7.25 -12.54
CA LYS A 245 -4.66 -7.55 -13.10
C LYS A 245 -5.71 -7.77 -12.01
N GLY A 246 -5.40 -8.56 -10.98
CA GLY A 246 -6.28 -8.79 -9.84
C GLY A 246 -6.62 -7.51 -9.09
N ASN A 247 -5.67 -6.57 -8.95
CA ASN A 247 -5.92 -5.26 -8.39
C ASN A 247 -6.87 -4.42 -9.27
N VAL A 248 -6.63 -4.37 -10.57
CA VAL A 248 -7.50 -3.65 -11.53
C VAL A 248 -8.92 -4.24 -11.52
N ASP A 249 -9.05 -5.56 -11.58
CA ASP A 249 -10.36 -6.23 -11.59
C ASP A 249 -11.10 -6.06 -10.23
N SER A 250 -10.37 -5.97 -9.12
CA SER A 250 -10.93 -5.64 -7.80
C SER A 250 -11.48 -4.20 -7.78
N ILE A 251 -10.75 -3.23 -8.31
CA ILE A 251 -11.21 -1.84 -8.44
C ILE A 251 -12.44 -1.76 -9.36
N ARG A 252 -12.44 -2.48 -10.47
CA ARG A 252 -13.59 -2.55 -11.38
C ARG A 252 -14.81 -3.14 -10.70
N TYR A 253 -14.63 -4.21 -9.92
CA TYR A 253 -15.69 -4.82 -9.13
C TYR A 253 -16.30 -3.81 -8.14
N ILE A 254 -15.47 -3.07 -7.39
CA ILE A 254 -15.89 -2.03 -6.46
C ILE A 254 -16.74 -0.97 -7.17
N ARG A 255 -16.27 -0.48 -8.32
CA ARG A 255 -16.96 0.56 -9.09
C ARG A 255 -18.31 0.09 -9.63
N SER A 256 -18.42 -1.19 -9.97
CA SER A 256 -19.68 -1.79 -10.49
C SER A 256 -20.64 -2.23 -9.40
N ASN A 257 -20.16 -2.46 -8.18
CA ASN A 257 -20.93 -3.02 -7.06
C ASN A 257 -20.60 -2.30 -5.74
N PRO A 258 -20.73 -0.95 -5.64
CA PRO A 258 -20.19 -0.19 -4.52
C PRO A 258 -20.75 -0.61 -3.16
N THR A 259 -22.06 -0.77 -3.04
CA THR A 259 -22.72 -1.17 -1.78
C THR A 259 -22.30 -2.58 -1.32
N GLN A 260 -22.18 -3.53 -2.27
CA GLN A 260 -21.74 -4.87 -1.91
C GLN A 260 -20.26 -4.90 -1.55
N ALA A 261 -19.44 -4.14 -2.28
CA ALA A 261 -17.99 -4.05 -2.05
C ALA A 261 -17.66 -3.43 -0.69
N GLU A 262 -18.40 -2.40 -0.26
CA GLU A 262 -18.32 -1.80 1.06
C GLU A 262 -18.50 -2.83 2.17
N GLN A 263 -19.56 -3.64 2.09
CA GLN A 263 -19.85 -4.68 3.08
C GLN A 263 -18.81 -5.80 3.07
N ILE A 264 -18.35 -6.21 1.87
CA ILE A 264 -17.29 -7.21 1.72
C ILE A 264 -16.00 -6.71 2.36
N ALA A 265 -15.59 -5.46 2.09
CA ALA A 265 -14.40 -4.87 2.68
C ALA A 265 -14.49 -4.83 4.21
N ASN A 266 -15.63 -4.43 4.77
CA ASN A 266 -15.87 -4.40 6.22
C ASN A 266 -15.79 -5.79 6.84
N THR A 267 -16.36 -6.80 6.19
CA THR A 267 -16.29 -8.21 6.63
C THR A 267 -14.84 -8.71 6.58
N GLU A 268 -14.11 -8.42 5.51
CA GLU A 268 -12.72 -8.86 5.36
C GLU A 268 -11.78 -8.17 6.36
N ILE A 269 -12.06 -6.91 6.75
CA ILE A 269 -11.34 -6.25 7.85
C ILE A 269 -11.41 -7.11 9.12
N VAL A 270 -12.59 -7.63 9.47
CA VAL A 270 -12.77 -8.50 10.64
C VAL A 270 -12.02 -9.83 10.48
N THR A 271 -12.13 -10.45 9.31
CA THR A 271 -11.43 -11.71 8.97
C THR A 271 -9.92 -11.57 9.17
N LEU A 272 -9.37 -10.41 8.85
CA LEU A 272 -7.94 -10.10 8.98
C LEU A 272 -7.54 -9.53 10.36
N GLY A 273 -8.43 -9.61 11.36
CA GLY A 273 -8.15 -9.22 12.75
C GLY A 273 -8.40 -7.75 13.08
N GLY A 274 -9.02 -6.99 12.18
CA GLY A 274 -9.51 -5.64 12.45
C GLY A 274 -10.88 -5.63 13.14
N LYS A 275 -11.44 -4.44 13.31
CA LYS A 275 -12.78 -4.25 13.90
C LYS A 275 -13.78 -3.87 12.81
N SER A 276 -15.00 -4.44 12.91
CA SER A 276 -16.13 -4.04 12.07
C SER A 276 -16.50 -2.58 12.31
N LEU A 277 -16.89 -1.90 11.25
CA LEU A 277 -17.53 -0.59 11.33
C LEU A 277 -19.05 -0.75 11.30
N ASP A 278 -19.73 0.10 12.07
CA ASP A 278 -21.19 0.24 11.98
C ASP A 278 -21.59 0.85 10.62
N ALA A 279 -22.80 0.59 10.19
CA ALA A 279 -23.27 0.92 8.84
C ALA A 279 -23.14 2.42 8.49
N ALA A 280 -23.49 3.32 9.43
CA ALA A 280 -23.45 4.76 9.13
C ALA A 280 -22.02 5.31 8.95
N PRO A 281 -21.07 5.10 9.88
CA PRO A 281 -19.67 5.54 9.67
C PRO A 281 -18.99 4.78 8.51
N LEU A 282 -19.35 3.54 8.23
CA LEU A 282 -18.86 2.81 7.07
C LEU A 282 -19.27 3.49 5.77
N ALA A 283 -20.56 3.78 5.60
CA ALA A 283 -21.08 4.46 4.41
C ALA A 283 -20.46 5.87 4.24
N GLN A 284 -20.29 6.61 5.35
CA GLN A 284 -19.63 7.91 5.32
C GLN A 284 -18.16 7.78 4.86
N ALA A 285 -17.39 6.87 5.46
CA ALA A 285 -16.02 6.64 5.07
C ALA A 285 -15.91 6.16 3.62
N TRP A 286 -16.80 5.27 3.19
CA TRP A 286 -16.81 4.75 1.82
C TRP A 286 -17.06 5.84 0.78
N ALA A 287 -17.94 6.80 1.08
CA ALA A 287 -18.23 7.93 0.20
C ALA A 287 -17.02 8.87 -0.01
N GLU A 288 -16.08 8.91 0.93
CA GLU A 288 -14.84 9.67 0.80
C GLU A 288 -13.78 8.95 -0.07
N MET A 289 -13.97 7.64 -0.37
CA MET A 289 -12.95 6.83 -1.03
C MET A 289 -12.88 7.07 -2.54
N THR A 290 -11.69 7.25 -3.05
CA THR A 290 -11.38 7.22 -4.49
C THR A 290 -10.50 6.03 -4.80
N PHE A 291 -11.08 5.00 -5.44
CA PHE A 291 -10.35 3.80 -5.87
C PHE A 291 -9.81 4.00 -7.28
N SER A 292 -8.49 3.96 -7.42
CA SER A 292 -7.81 4.29 -8.68
C SER A 292 -6.59 3.40 -8.88
N TRP A 293 -6.45 2.86 -10.08
CA TRP A 293 -5.21 2.19 -10.52
C TRP A 293 -4.09 3.17 -10.89
N ASP A 294 -4.40 4.47 -11.03
CA ASP A 294 -3.39 5.52 -11.17
C ASP A 294 -2.68 5.74 -9.83
N PRO A 295 -1.35 5.54 -9.74
CA PRO A 295 -0.60 5.72 -8.50
C PRO A 295 -0.33 7.19 -8.13
N ALA A 296 -0.88 8.16 -8.85
CA ALA A 296 -0.70 9.59 -8.60
C ALA A 296 0.77 10.00 -8.41
N ALA A 297 1.61 9.71 -9.40
CA ALA A 297 3.07 9.83 -9.32
C ALA A 297 3.58 11.21 -8.87
N ALA A 298 2.89 12.28 -9.24
CA ALA A 298 3.24 13.64 -8.80
C ALA A 298 3.14 13.79 -7.29
N SER A 299 2.20 13.10 -6.62
CA SER A 299 2.07 13.17 -5.16
C SER A 299 3.19 12.44 -4.45
N LEU A 300 3.69 11.29 -4.96
CA LEU A 300 4.86 10.61 -4.40
C LEU A 300 6.10 11.51 -4.46
N GLN A 301 6.30 12.21 -5.58
CA GLN A 301 7.45 13.10 -5.72
C GLN A 301 7.37 14.28 -4.74
N GLN A 302 6.18 14.84 -4.52
CA GLN A 302 5.98 15.91 -3.54
C GLN A 302 6.16 15.38 -2.12
N ASP A 303 5.61 14.21 -1.80
CA ASP A 303 5.78 13.56 -0.50
C ASP A 303 7.26 13.31 -0.19
N ALA A 304 8.05 12.86 -1.17
CA ALA A 304 9.50 12.67 -1.03
C ALA A 304 10.24 13.99 -0.75
N LYS A 305 9.86 15.09 -1.41
CA LYS A 305 10.41 16.42 -1.13
C LYS A 305 10.07 16.86 0.28
N ASN A 306 8.84 16.65 0.72
CA ASN A 306 8.38 16.96 2.06
C ASN A 306 9.16 16.12 3.10
N ALA A 307 9.28 14.81 2.88
CA ALA A 307 10.04 13.92 3.77
C ALA A 307 11.52 14.32 3.88
N ALA A 308 12.15 14.74 2.78
CA ALA A 308 13.52 15.22 2.78
C ALA A 308 13.66 16.56 3.55
N SER A 309 12.72 17.47 3.37
CA SER A 309 12.71 18.76 4.09
C SER A 309 12.53 18.61 5.60
N LEU A 310 11.89 17.50 6.02
CA LEU A 310 11.68 17.13 7.42
C LEU A 310 12.81 16.25 7.99
N GLY A 311 13.83 15.93 7.18
CA GLY A 311 14.93 15.05 7.61
C GLY A 311 14.53 13.59 7.83
N LEU A 312 13.36 13.17 7.32
CA LEU A 312 12.89 11.78 7.40
C LEU A 312 13.57 10.86 6.38
N ILE A 313 14.13 11.46 5.33
CA ILE A 313 15.07 10.84 4.38
C ILE A 313 16.22 11.83 4.14
N ASP A 314 17.41 11.35 3.81
CA ASP A 314 18.59 12.20 3.60
C ASP A 314 18.43 13.16 2.42
N SER A 315 17.82 12.68 1.34
CA SER A 315 17.52 13.48 0.14
C SER A 315 16.50 12.76 -0.73
N VAL A 316 15.86 13.50 -1.64
CA VAL A 316 15.01 12.88 -2.68
C VAL A 316 15.90 12.10 -3.64
N PRO A 317 15.72 10.78 -3.80
CA PRO A 317 16.50 10.02 -4.77
C PRO A 317 16.34 10.61 -6.18
N SER A 318 17.45 10.88 -6.86
CA SER A 318 17.43 11.46 -8.22
C SER A 318 16.68 10.62 -9.23
N ASN A 319 16.58 9.31 -8.98
CA ASN A 319 15.87 8.33 -9.79
C ASN A 319 14.54 7.90 -9.17
N LEU A 320 13.94 8.69 -8.25
CA LEU A 320 12.72 8.28 -7.54
C LEU A 320 11.61 7.82 -8.50
N LEU A 321 11.39 8.54 -9.59
CA LEU A 321 10.33 8.20 -10.54
C LEU A 321 10.58 6.88 -11.28
N SER A 322 11.80 6.35 -11.30
CA SER A 322 12.10 5.02 -11.82
C SER A 322 11.47 3.88 -10.99
N VAL A 323 10.94 4.19 -9.80
CA VAL A 323 10.17 3.25 -8.97
C VAL A 323 8.91 2.75 -9.69
N TYR A 324 8.34 3.55 -10.60
CA TYR A 324 7.14 3.19 -11.33
C TYR A 324 7.45 2.20 -12.46
N LYS A 325 6.79 1.04 -12.42
CA LYS A 325 6.82 0.00 -13.45
C LYS A 325 5.38 -0.27 -13.88
N LEU A 326 4.87 0.59 -14.78
CA LEU A 326 3.46 0.63 -15.17
C LEU A 326 3.17 -0.05 -16.52
N ASP A 327 4.15 -0.71 -17.14
CA ASP A 327 3.98 -1.35 -18.45
C ASP A 327 2.88 -2.41 -18.44
N ASP A 328 2.89 -3.30 -17.42
CA ASP A 328 1.87 -4.33 -17.26
C ASP A 328 0.50 -3.73 -16.96
N LEU A 329 0.43 -2.70 -16.11
CA LEU A 329 -0.80 -1.97 -15.84
C LEU A 329 -1.37 -1.38 -17.15
N ASN A 330 -0.54 -0.68 -17.91
CA ASN A 330 -0.97 -0.03 -19.16
C ASN A 330 -1.37 -1.04 -20.23
N ALA A 331 -0.70 -2.20 -20.31
CA ALA A 331 -1.11 -3.29 -21.18
C ALA A 331 -2.50 -3.83 -20.79
N ILE A 332 -2.74 -4.08 -19.49
CA ILE A 332 -4.03 -4.53 -18.98
C ILE A 332 -5.13 -3.49 -19.27
N LEU A 333 -4.87 -2.21 -19.00
CA LEU A 333 -5.82 -1.14 -19.26
C LEU A 333 -6.17 -1.04 -20.77
N LYS A 334 -5.18 -1.16 -21.65
CA LYS A 334 -5.37 -1.19 -23.10
C LYS A 334 -6.28 -2.35 -23.53
N ASP A 335 -6.04 -3.55 -23.01
CA ASP A 335 -6.86 -4.73 -23.30
C ASP A 335 -8.32 -4.56 -22.82
N LEU A 336 -8.54 -3.73 -21.82
CA LEU A 336 -9.85 -3.36 -21.29
C LEU A 336 -10.49 -2.14 -21.98
N GLY A 337 -9.82 -1.53 -22.96
CA GLY A 337 -10.27 -0.29 -23.62
C GLY A 337 -10.26 0.94 -22.70
N LEU A 338 -9.42 0.92 -21.67
CA LEU A 338 -9.29 1.99 -20.67
C LEU A 338 -8.07 2.88 -20.98
N PRO A 339 -8.11 4.16 -20.57
CA PRO A 339 -6.97 5.07 -20.75
C PRO A 339 -5.73 4.57 -20.02
N ALA A 340 -4.57 4.72 -20.65
CA ALA A 340 -3.29 4.45 -20.02
C ALA A 340 -3.00 5.48 -18.91
N VAL A 341 -2.30 5.01 -17.88
CA VAL A 341 -1.74 5.87 -16.84
C VAL A 341 -0.41 6.43 -17.32
N PRO A 342 -0.18 7.75 -17.21
CA PRO A 342 1.10 8.34 -17.58
C PRO A 342 2.26 7.70 -16.83
N VAL A 343 3.30 7.31 -17.54
CA VAL A 343 4.57 6.90 -16.93
C VAL A 343 5.34 8.18 -16.61
N PRO A 344 5.76 8.40 -15.35
CA PRO A 344 6.57 9.55 -15.01
C PRO A 344 7.89 9.58 -15.79
N ALA A 345 8.27 10.74 -16.27
CA ALA A 345 9.53 10.95 -16.99
C ALA A 345 10.73 11.08 -16.03
#